data_94c4da9959ae74435add1d80ecf98ff6
#
_entry.id   94c4da9959ae74435add1d80ecf98ff6
#
_cell.length_a   1.000
_cell.length_b   1.000
_cell.length_c   1.000
_cell.angle_alpha   90.00
_cell.angle_beta   90.00
_cell.angle_gamma   90.00
#
_symmetry.space_group_name_H-M   'P 1'
#
loop_
_entity.id
_entity.type
_entity.pdbx_description
1 polymer ?
#
loop_
_entity_poly.entity_id
_entity_poly.type
_entity_poly.pdbx_seq_one_letter_code
_entity_poly.pdbx_strand_id
1 'polypeptide(L)'
;MAKQKLPHLVGSKWTAQQKTLGWRHFRVVNRKNEDKWIFAELVAACDSKARFWLNAKTLKNPYLWAAGWQTLSEIKGSAEGK
;
A
#
# COMPACT_ATOMS: atom_id res chain seq x y z
N MET A 1 7.31 -5.61 -19.89
CA MET A 1 7.26 -5.65 -19.46
C MET A 1 7.42 -5.85 -18.57
N ALA A 2 7.66 -5.57 -18.37
CA ALA A 2 7.75 -5.68 -17.66
C ALA A 2 7.63 -5.63 -16.82
N LYS A 3 7.61 -5.57 -16.76
CA LYS A 3 7.26 -5.49 -16.08
C LYS A 3 6.95 -5.51 -14.95
N GLN A 4 6.85 -5.93 -14.56
CA GLN A 4 6.57 -6.19 -13.43
C GLN A 4 7.57 -5.99 -12.49
N LYS A 5 8.44 -5.28 -12.69
CA LYS A 5 9.39 -5.03 -11.83
C LYS A 5 8.89 -4.20 -10.77
N LEU A 6 9.40 -4.25 -9.55
CA LEU A 6 9.05 -3.41 -8.44
C LEU A 6 10.33 -2.85 -7.87
N PRO A 7 11.12 -2.17 -8.68
CA PRO A 7 12.43 -1.71 -8.23
C PRO A 7 12.34 -0.69 -7.12
N HIS A 8 11.23 0.01 -7.00
CA HIS A 8 11.09 1.00 -5.95
C HIS A 8 10.02 0.63 -4.95
N LEU A 9 9.84 -0.66 -4.74
CA LEU A 9 8.83 -1.11 -3.79
C LEU A 9 9.10 -0.55 -2.40
N VAL A 10 10.33 -0.73 -1.92
CA VAL A 10 10.70 -0.17 -0.63
C VAL A 10 10.79 1.34 -0.76
N GLY A 11 10.09 2.04 0.12
CA GLY A 11 10.01 3.48 0.04
C GLY A 11 8.75 3.98 -0.64
N SER A 12 8.00 3.08 -1.29
CA SER A 12 6.80 3.51 -1.98
C SER A 12 5.70 3.83 -0.97
N LYS A 13 4.82 4.74 -1.36
CA LYS A 13 3.73 5.20 -0.50
C LYS A 13 2.41 4.71 -1.05
N TRP A 14 1.52 4.34 -0.15
CA TRP A 14 0.24 3.77 -0.52
C TRP A 14 -0.87 4.28 0.38
N THR A 15 -2.07 4.34 -0.18
CA THR A 15 -3.25 4.71 0.59
C THR A 15 -4.20 3.53 0.58
N ALA A 16 -4.60 3.08 1.75
CA ALA A 16 -5.56 2.00 1.86
C ALA A 16 -6.94 2.54 1.51
N GLN A 17 -7.67 1.81 0.68
CA GLN A 17 -9.02 2.24 0.30
C GLN A 17 -9.98 2.13 1.48
N GLN A 18 -9.65 1.26 2.45
CA GLN A 18 -10.39 1.18 3.68
C GLN A 18 -9.43 1.32 4.82
N LYS A 19 -9.91 1.82 5.94
CA LYS A 19 -9.05 1.96 7.09
C LYS A 19 -8.46 0.61 7.46
N THR A 20 -7.15 0.58 7.63
CA THR A 20 -6.45 -0.63 7.97
C THR A 20 -5.64 -0.36 9.22
N LEU A 21 -5.86 -1.12 10.27
CA LEU A 21 -5.22 -0.89 11.57
C LEU A 21 -5.46 0.53 12.07
N GLY A 22 -6.57 1.14 11.64
CA GLY A 22 -6.90 2.49 12.07
C GLY A 22 -6.32 3.58 11.20
N TRP A 23 -5.55 3.22 10.16
CA TRP A 23 -4.87 4.22 9.33
C TRP A 23 -5.12 3.97 7.86
N ARG A 24 -4.84 4.99 7.06
CA ARG A 24 -5.00 4.86 5.62
C ARG A 24 -3.69 5.06 4.88
N HIS A 25 -2.78 5.85 5.41
CA HIS A 25 -1.52 6.14 4.72
C HIS A 25 -0.42 5.23 5.22
N PHE A 26 0.20 4.53 4.29
CA PHE A 26 1.25 3.57 4.61
C PHE A 26 2.42 3.74 3.67
N ARG A 27 3.57 3.25 4.08
CA ARG A 27 4.68 3.17 3.17
C ARG A 27 5.35 1.81 3.36
N VAL A 28 6.01 1.36 2.32
CA VAL A 28 6.71 0.08 2.36
C VAL A 28 8.10 0.31 2.92
N VAL A 29 8.43 -0.42 3.98
CA VAL A 29 9.74 -0.28 4.61
C VAL A 29 10.62 -1.49 4.39
N ASN A 30 10.05 -2.62 4.03
CA ASN A 30 10.81 -3.84 3.79
C ASN A 30 10.21 -4.64 2.67
N ARG A 31 11.03 -5.52 2.11
CA ARG A 31 10.62 -6.39 1.04
C ARG A 31 11.21 -7.77 1.31
N LYS A 32 10.47 -8.81 0.99
CA LYS A 32 10.92 -10.15 1.19
C LYS A 32 10.50 -11.00 0.01
N ASN A 33 11.42 -11.75 -0.52
CA ASN A 33 11.12 -12.65 -1.62
C ASN A 33 10.99 -14.06 -1.08
N GLU A 34 9.87 -14.71 -1.39
CA GLU A 34 9.68 -16.08 -0.98
C GLU A 34 9.19 -16.87 -2.17
N ASP A 35 10.02 -17.73 -2.69
CA ASP A 35 9.71 -18.47 -3.89
C ASP A 35 9.37 -17.46 -4.98
N LYS A 36 8.21 -17.57 -5.56
CA LYS A 36 7.82 -16.70 -6.62
C LYS A 36 7.03 -15.51 -6.12
N TRP A 37 6.87 -15.37 -4.83
CA TRP A 37 6.07 -14.27 -4.28
C TRP A 37 6.96 -13.19 -3.69
N ILE A 38 6.49 -11.95 -3.78
CA ILE A 38 7.17 -10.84 -3.16
C ILE A 38 6.24 -10.29 -2.10
N PHE A 39 6.76 -10.15 -0.89
CA PHE A 39 5.98 -9.58 0.20
C PHE A 39 6.53 -8.21 0.57
N ALA A 40 5.64 -7.32 0.97
CA ALA A 40 6.02 -5.98 1.38
C ALA A 40 5.57 -5.76 2.81
N GLU A 41 6.41 -5.13 3.59
CA GLU A 41 6.04 -4.75 4.94
C GLU A 41 5.63 -3.29 4.90
N LEU A 42 4.40 -3.02 5.30
CA LEU A 42 3.87 -1.68 5.31
C LEU A 42 3.79 -1.16 6.72
N VAL A 43 4.08 0.13 6.86
CA VAL A 43 4.03 0.80 8.15
C VAL A 43 3.20 2.06 7.98
N ALA A 44 2.28 2.30 8.90
CA ALA A 44 1.45 3.49 8.83
C ALA A 44 2.31 4.74 8.96
N ALA A 45 2.00 5.74 8.19
CA ALA A 45 2.79 6.97 8.17
C ALA A 45 2.82 7.66 9.52
N CYS A 46 1.75 7.55 10.28
CA CYS A 46 1.66 8.23 11.55
C CYS A 46 1.86 7.34 12.77
N ASP A 47 2.06 6.06 12.56
CA ASP A 47 2.19 5.15 13.69
C ASP A 47 3.08 3.99 13.33
N SER A 48 4.32 4.04 13.75
CA SER A 48 5.29 3.02 13.39
C SER A 48 4.98 1.66 13.99
N LYS A 49 4.03 1.59 14.91
CA LYS A 49 3.66 0.30 15.47
C LYS A 49 2.61 -0.39 14.62
N ALA A 50 1.94 0.35 13.76
CA ALA A 50 0.92 -0.23 12.90
C ALA A 50 1.63 -0.70 11.63
N ARG A 51 2.03 -1.96 11.63
CA ARG A 51 2.77 -2.51 10.51
C ARG A 51 2.36 -3.95 10.25
N PHE A 52 2.50 -4.36 9.00
CA PHE A 52 2.13 -5.72 8.62
C PHE A 52 2.73 -6.07 7.27
N TRP A 53 2.79 -7.37 7.00
CA TRP A 53 3.28 -7.86 5.71
C TRP A 53 2.11 -8.24 4.83
N LEU A 54 2.25 -7.99 3.52
CA LEU A 54 1.26 -8.50 2.59
C LEU A 54 1.93 -8.79 1.26
N ASN A 55 1.26 -9.56 0.42
CA ASN A 55 1.76 -9.89 -0.89
C ASN A 55 1.75 -8.63 -1.74
N ALA A 56 2.88 -8.31 -2.35
CA ALA A 56 2.98 -7.09 -3.15
C ALA A 56 1.96 -7.00 -4.26
N LYS A 57 1.48 -8.16 -4.74
CA LYS A 57 0.44 -8.15 -5.76
C LYS A 57 -0.83 -7.49 -5.24
N THR A 58 -1.08 -7.59 -3.95
CA THR A 58 -2.26 -7.00 -3.36
C THR A 58 -2.24 -5.48 -3.50
N LEU A 59 -1.05 -4.88 -3.50
CA LEU A 59 -0.93 -3.44 -3.66
C LEU A 59 -1.38 -2.97 -5.02
N LYS A 60 -1.39 -3.87 -5.98
CA LYS A 60 -1.81 -3.51 -7.33
C LYS A 60 -3.30 -3.61 -7.52
N ASN A 61 -4.02 -4.05 -6.50
CA ASN A 61 -5.46 -4.14 -6.59
C ASN A 61 -6.06 -2.77 -6.27
N PRO A 62 -6.61 -2.07 -7.27
CA PRO A 62 -7.09 -0.70 -7.07
C PRO A 62 -8.30 -0.59 -6.15
N TYR A 63 -8.97 -1.71 -5.87
CA TYR A 63 -10.08 -1.68 -4.94
C TYR A 63 -9.60 -1.67 -3.50
N LEU A 64 -8.33 -2.04 -3.28
CA LEU A 64 -7.78 -2.12 -1.94
C LEU A 64 -6.74 -1.06 -1.65
N TRP A 65 -5.95 -0.68 -2.65
CA TRP A 65 -4.86 0.25 -2.47
C TRP A 65 -4.73 1.25 -3.61
N ALA A 66 -4.31 2.45 -3.28
CA ALA A 66 -4.03 3.46 -4.27
C ALA A 66 -2.59 3.89 -4.10
N ALA A 67 -1.88 4.07 -5.20
CA ALA A 67 -0.49 4.48 -5.15
C ALA A 67 -0.39 5.92 -4.65
N GLY A 68 0.59 6.18 -3.82
CA GLY A 68 0.79 7.52 -3.26
C GLY A 68 -0.10 7.76 -2.06
N TRP A 69 0.10 8.89 -1.43
CA TRP A 69 -0.74 9.27 -0.28
C TRP A 69 -1.80 10.24 -0.77
N GLN A 70 -3.05 9.83 -0.68
CA GLN A 70 -4.17 10.65 -1.13
C GLN A 70 -4.72 11.46 0.04
N THR A 71 -5.25 12.64 -0.26
CA THR A 71 -5.86 13.45 0.78
C THR A 71 -7.20 12.82 1.14
N LEU A 72 -7.75 13.23 2.27
CA LEU A 72 -9.06 12.72 2.67
C LEU A 72 -10.13 13.07 1.65
N SER A 73 -10.00 14.24 1.05
CA SER A 73 -10.92 14.64 0.02
C SER A 73 -10.91 13.71 -1.16
N GLU A 74 -9.71 13.33 -1.58
CA GLU A 74 -9.56 12.41 -2.69
C GLU A 74 -10.15 11.05 -2.36
N ILE A 75 -9.89 10.59 -1.15
CA ILE A 75 -10.39 9.30 -0.72
C ILE A 75 -11.91 9.31 -0.69
N LYS A 76 -12.49 10.34 -0.11
CA LYS A 76 -13.92 10.43 -0.04
C LYS A 76 -14.54 10.57 -1.41
N GLY A 77 -13.95 11.38 -2.24
CA GLY A 77 -14.43 11.56 -3.58
C GLY A 77 -14.48 10.26 -4.33
N SER A 78 -13.44 9.48 -4.17
CA SER A 78 -13.37 8.18 -4.80
C SER A 78 -14.44 7.28 -4.26
N ALA A 79 -14.59 7.25 -2.98
CA ALA A 79 -15.52 6.35 -2.34
C ALA A 79 -16.93 6.73 -2.64
N GLU A 80 -17.21 8.02 -2.78
CA GLU A 80 -18.51 8.40 -3.01
C GLU A 80 -18.77 8.69 -4.38
N GLY A 81 -17.77 8.66 -5.16
CA GLY A 81 -17.89 8.86 -6.54
C GLY A 81 -18.95 8.10 -6.99
N LYS A 82 -19.41 7.39 -6.22
CA LYS A 82 -20.38 6.69 -6.47
C LYS A 82 -21.44 7.24 -6.86
#